data_296b060bfa5dfd2b6d0d2b0fb8227ec3
#
_entry.id   296b060bfa5dfd2b6d0d2b0fb8227ec3
#
_cell.length_a   1.000
_cell.length_b   1.000
_cell.length_c   1.000
_cell.angle_alpha   90.00
_cell.angle_beta   90.00
_cell.angle_gamma   90.00
#
_symmetry.space_group_name_H-M   'P 1'
#
loop_
_entity.id
_entity.type
_entity.pdbx_description
1 polymer ?
#
loop_
_entity_poly.entity_id
_entity_poly.type
_entity_poly.pdbx_seq_one_letter_code
_entity_poly.pdbx_strand_id
1 'polypeptide(L)'
;MNPIVIAAALSGALAVAAGAFGAHGASGVAADWLRTGAHYQMIHAVAALAVLRLEAKGPAWLFLAGGAIFAVSLYLMALGAPRILGAVTPIGGVLLIAGWLWLAWQATRRS
;
A
#
# COMPACT_ATOMS: atom_id res chain seq x y z
N MET A 1 -14.46 17.09 4.99
CA MET A 1 -13.65 15.90 5.26
C MET A 1 -13.36 15.17 3.94
N ASN A 2 -12.14 14.75 3.74
CA ASN A 2 -11.77 13.99 2.53
C ASN A 2 -11.27 12.61 2.96
N PRO A 3 -12.08 11.55 2.82
CA PRO A 3 -11.71 10.22 3.31
C PRO A 3 -10.47 9.64 2.60
N ILE A 4 -10.27 9.96 1.32
CA ILE A 4 -9.07 9.47 0.61
C ILE A 4 -7.81 10.10 1.19
N VAL A 5 -7.83 11.41 1.44
CA VAL A 5 -6.67 12.09 2.05
C VAL A 5 -6.40 11.56 3.44
N ILE A 6 -7.44 11.33 4.26
CA ILE A 6 -7.27 10.78 5.59
C ILE A 6 -6.65 9.38 5.52
N ALA A 7 -7.20 8.51 4.68
CA ALA A 7 -6.67 7.15 4.52
C ALA A 7 -5.24 7.15 3.99
N ALA A 8 -4.94 8.00 3.01
CA ALA A 8 -3.59 8.12 2.46
C ALA A 8 -2.60 8.62 3.52
N ALA A 9 -2.99 9.60 4.31
CA ALA A 9 -2.15 10.14 5.36
C ALA A 9 -1.84 9.09 6.43
N LEU A 10 -2.85 8.31 6.84
CA LEU A 10 -2.65 7.23 7.81
C LEU A 10 -1.80 6.11 7.23
N SER A 11 -2.01 5.76 5.96
CA SER A 11 -1.16 4.78 5.27
C SER A 11 0.28 5.24 5.22
N GLY A 12 0.52 6.51 4.90
CA GLY A 12 1.86 7.09 4.87
C GLY A 12 2.53 7.05 6.24
N ALA A 13 1.80 7.42 7.29
CA ALA A 13 2.33 7.40 8.65
C ALA A 13 2.72 5.99 9.07
N LEU A 14 1.87 5.00 8.80
CA LEU A 14 2.17 3.60 9.10
C LEU A 14 3.38 3.11 8.32
N ALA A 15 3.46 3.47 7.04
CA ALA A 15 4.60 3.07 6.20
C ALA A 15 5.92 3.63 6.74
N VAL A 16 5.94 4.89 7.17
CA VAL A 16 7.15 5.48 7.77
C VAL A 16 7.53 4.72 9.04
N ALA A 17 6.55 4.46 9.92
CA ALA A 17 6.81 3.75 11.17
C ALA A 17 7.34 2.33 10.90
N ALA A 18 6.71 1.60 9.98
CA ALA A 18 7.14 0.23 9.64
C ALA A 18 8.53 0.22 8.99
N GLY A 19 8.79 1.17 8.10
CA GLY A 19 10.10 1.28 7.45
C GLY A 19 11.20 1.60 8.44
N ALA A 20 10.94 2.51 9.38
CA ALA A 20 11.90 2.85 10.44
C ALA A 20 12.18 1.65 11.34
N PHE A 21 11.13 0.90 11.71
CA PHE A 21 11.32 -0.31 12.53
C PHE A 21 12.11 -1.36 11.78
N GLY A 22 11.85 -1.53 10.48
CA GLY A 22 12.62 -2.46 9.63
C GLY A 22 14.08 -2.08 9.53
N ALA A 23 14.41 -0.78 9.54
CA ALA A 23 15.79 -0.31 9.45
C ALA A 23 16.54 -0.40 10.77
N HIS A 24 15.85 -0.22 11.92
CA HIS A 24 16.52 -0.01 13.21
C HIS A 24 16.12 -1.02 14.29
N GLY A 25 14.92 -1.61 14.23
CA GLY A 25 14.40 -2.45 15.32
C GLY A 25 14.25 -3.92 14.96
N ALA A 26 14.42 -4.30 13.71
CA ALA A 26 14.23 -5.67 13.25
C ALA A 26 15.44 -6.13 12.46
N SER A 27 15.54 -7.45 12.26
CA SER A 27 16.64 -8.05 11.51
C SER A 27 16.13 -9.24 10.67
N GLY A 28 16.96 -9.70 9.74
CA GLY A 28 16.66 -10.88 8.93
C GLY A 28 15.43 -10.69 8.06
N VAL A 29 14.65 -11.76 7.89
CA VAL A 29 13.47 -11.75 7.04
C VAL A 29 12.39 -10.79 7.53
N ALA A 30 12.27 -10.61 8.86
CA ALA A 30 11.30 -9.65 9.40
C ALA A 30 11.62 -8.23 8.93
N ALA A 31 12.88 -7.84 8.93
CA ALA A 31 13.30 -6.54 8.42
C ALA A 31 12.96 -6.39 6.94
N ASP A 32 13.18 -7.44 6.15
CA ASP A 32 12.87 -7.43 4.71
C ASP A 32 11.36 -7.26 4.47
N TRP A 33 10.53 -7.97 5.23
CA TRP A 33 9.07 -7.83 5.11
C TRP A 33 8.61 -6.42 5.45
N LEU A 34 9.17 -5.82 6.52
CA LEU A 34 8.82 -4.47 6.92
C LEU A 34 9.21 -3.44 5.86
N ARG A 35 10.41 -3.58 5.29
CA ARG A 35 10.88 -2.68 4.23
C ARG A 35 10.04 -2.79 2.98
N THR A 36 9.76 -4.01 2.55
CA THR A 36 8.96 -4.27 1.34
C THR A 36 7.56 -3.70 1.52
N GLY A 37 6.90 -4.02 2.64
CA GLY A 37 5.57 -3.50 2.91
C GLY A 37 5.54 -1.98 2.96
N ALA A 38 6.49 -1.38 3.68
CA ALA A 38 6.58 0.07 3.81
C ALA A 38 6.78 0.76 2.46
N HIS A 39 7.65 0.20 1.62
CA HIS A 39 7.93 0.75 0.30
C HIS A 39 6.67 0.80 -0.58
N TYR A 40 5.98 -0.34 -0.71
CA TYR A 40 4.77 -0.41 -1.52
C TYR A 40 3.64 0.43 -0.93
N GLN A 41 3.47 0.41 0.39
CA GLN A 41 2.42 1.20 1.03
C GLN A 41 2.65 2.70 0.85
N MET A 42 3.88 3.17 1.02
CA MET A 42 4.20 4.58 0.86
C MET A 42 3.97 5.05 -0.57
N ILE A 43 4.48 4.31 -1.55
CA ILE A 43 4.32 4.66 -2.97
C ILE A 43 2.83 4.80 -3.29
N HIS A 44 2.00 3.87 -2.83
CA HIS A 44 0.59 3.87 -3.19
C HIS A 44 -0.24 4.86 -2.38
N ALA A 45 0.20 5.21 -1.16
CA ALA A 45 -0.40 6.32 -0.43
C ALA A 45 -0.18 7.64 -1.18
N VAL A 46 1.03 7.87 -1.66
CA VAL A 46 1.35 9.05 -2.48
C VAL A 46 0.60 9.02 -3.80
N ALA A 47 0.53 7.85 -4.45
CA ALA A 47 -0.21 7.69 -5.70
C ALA A 47 -1.70 8.02 -5.53
N ALA A 48 -2.29 7.60 -4.39
CA ALA A 48 -3.70 7.90 -4.10
C ALA A 48 -3.93 9.42 -4.00
N LEU A 49 -3.00 10.15 -3.39
CA LEU A 49 -3.08 11.60 -3.34
C LEU A 49 -2.89 12.23 -4.73
N ALA A 50 -1.95 11.72 -5.50
CA ALA A 50 -1.65 12.25 -6.83
C ALA A 50 -2.86 12.14 -7.77
N VAL A 51 -3.57 11.02 -7.74
CA VAL A 51 -4.68 10.79 -8.68
C VAL A 51 -5.96 11.53 -8.29
N LEU A 52 -6.01 12.18 -7.13
CA LEU A 52 -7.16 13.02 -6.77
C LEU A 52 -7.38 14.15 -7.77
N ARG A 53 -6.32 14.74 -8.29
CA ARG A 53 -6.41 15.79 -9.31
C ARG A 53 -7.00 15.28 -10.61
N LEU A 54 -6.88 13.99 -10.86
CA LEU A 54 -7.43 13.35 -12.05
C LEU A 54 -8.85 12.83 -11.83
N GLU A 55 -9.41 13.12 -10.66
CA GLU A 55 -10.73 12.61 -10.24
C GLU A 55 -10.84 11.08 -10.31
N ALA A 56 -9.71 10.40 -10.14
CA ALA A 56 -9.63 8.95 -10.24
C ALA A 56 -9.84 8.31 -8.85
N LYS A 57 -11.05 8.43 -8.31
CA LYS A 57 -11.36 7.93 -6.96
C LYS A 57 -11.30 6.41 -6.87
N GLY A 58 -11.73 5.69 -7.91
CA GLY A 58 -11.66 4.23 -7.94
C GLY A 58 -10.23 3.74 -7.83
N PRO A 59 -9.32 4.16 -8.73
CA PRO A 59 -7.91 3.82 -8.60
C PRO A 59 -7.31 4.22 -7.25
N ALA A 60 -7.66 5.40 -6.71
CA ALA A 60 -7.16 5.83 -5.41
C ALA A 60 -7.52 4.84 -4.31
N TRP A 61 -8.77 4.38 -4.27
CA TRP A 61 -9.20 3.41 -3.26
C TRP A 61 -8.53 2.05 -3.44
N LEU A 62 -8.28 1.62 -4.69
CA LEU A 62 -7.53 0.38 -4.94
C LEU A 62 -6.09 0.50 -4.45
N PHE A 63 -5.45 1.66 -4.64
CA PHE A 63 -4.11 1.90 -4.12
C PHE A 63 -4.08 1.83 -2.60
N LEU A 64 -5.07 2.42 -1.94
CA LEU A 64 -5.12 2.41 -0.48
C LEU A 64 -5.47 1.04 0.08
N ALA A 65 -6.50 0.39 -0.46
CA ALA A 65 -6.91 -0.94 0.00
C ALA A 65 -5.85 -1.99 -0.33
N GLY A 66 -5.36 -1.99 -1.56
CA GLY A 66 -4.32 -2.92 -1.99
C GLY A 66 -3.03 -2.73 -1.22
N GLY A 67 -2.62 -1.48 -1.02
CA GLY A 67 -1.44 -1.16 -0.23
C GLY A 67 -1.56 -1.62 1.21
N ALA A 68 -2.73 -1.43 1.82
CA ALA A 68 -2.97 -1.89 3.19
C ALA A 68 -2.95 -3.41 3.29
N ILE A 69 -3.63 -4.13 2.39
CA ILE A 69 -3.64 -5.59 2.41
C ILE A 69 -2.24 -6.14 2.19
N PHE A 70 -1.53 -5.62 1.20
CA PHE A 70 -0.17 -6.03 0.89
C PHE A 70 0.76 -5.79 2.09
N ALA A 71 0.78 -4.57 2.61
CA ALA A 71 1.72 -4.17 3.64
C ALA A 71 1.39 -4.78 5.00
N VAL A 72 0.12 -4.74 5.42
CA VAL A 72 -0.26 -5.22 6.75
C VAL A 72 -0.02 -6.72 6.88
N SER A 73 -0.26 -7.51 5.82
CA SER A 73 0.05 -8.95 5.87
C SER A 73 1.53 -9.18 6.12
N LEU A 74 2.40 -8.39 5.50
CA LEU A 74 3.86 -8.47 5.73
C LEU A 74 4.24 -7.99 7.13
N TYR A 75 3.61 -6.91 7.61
CA TYR A 75 3.91 -6.38 8.94
C TYR A 75 3.51 -7.39 10.03
N LEU A 76 2.36 -8.03 9.88
CA LEU A 76 1.91 -9.04 10.85
C LEU A 76 2.85 -10.24 10.87
N MET A 77 3.31 -10.70 9.71
CA MET A 77 4.31 -11.78 9.67
C MET A 77 5.61 -11.36 10.32
N ALA A 78 6.04 -10.11 10.11
CA ALA A 78 7.26 -9.61 10.74
C ALA A 78 7.14 -9.58 12.27
N LEU A 79 5.93 -9.43 12.80
CA LEU A 79 5.67 -9.45 14.24
C LEU A 79 5.38 -10.84 14.78
N GLY A 80 5.50 -11.89 13.96
CA GLY A 80 5.37 -13.26 14.41
C GLY A 80 4.08 -13.97 14.00
N ALA A 81 3.22 -13.34 13.21
CA ALA A 81 2.01 -13.98 12.73
C ALA A 81 2.35 -15.15 11.79
N PRO A 82 1.44 -16.14 11.64
CA PRO A 82 1.70 -17.31 10.79
C PRO A 82 2.01 -16.93 9.34
N ARG A 83 2.93 -17.66 8.73
CA ARG A 83 3.36 -17.41 7.34
C ARG A 83 2.26 -17.64 6.31
N ILE A 84 1.14 -18.26 6.69
CA ILE A 84 -0.02 -18.38 5.81
C ILE A 84 -0.52 -17.02 5.34
N LEU A 85 -0.26 -15.95 6.11
CA LEU A 85 -0.60 -14.59 5.69
C LEU A 85 0.14 -14.16 4.43
N GLY A 86 1.23 -14.84 4.08
CA GLY A 86 1.90 -14.63 2.80
C GLY A 86 1.03 -14.96 1.59
N ALA A 87 -0.06 -15.71 1.79
CA ALA A 87 -1.04 -15.94 0.73
C ALA A 87 -1.99 -14.76 0.56
N VAL A 88 -2.09 -13.88 1.56
CA VAL A 88 -2.90 -12.66 1.50
C VAL A 88 -2.15 -11.54 0.77
N THR A 89 -0.85 -11.47 0.92
CA THR A 89 -0.01 -10.43 0.32
C THR A 89 -0.23 -10.28 -1.19
N PRO A 90 -0.26 -11.38 -2.00
CA PRO A 90 -0.52 -11.25 -3.44
C PRO A 90 -1.90 -10.68 -3.78
N ILE A 91 -2.90 -10.86 -2.92
CA ILE A 91 -4.23 -10.27 -3.13
C ILE A 91 -4.10 -8.75 -3.14
N GLY A 92 -3.37 -8.20 -2.17
CA GLY A 92 -3.08 -6.78 -2.14
C GLY A 92 -2.32 -6.33 -3.39
N GLY A 93 -1.32 -7.10 -3.81
CA GLY A 93 -0.55 -6.80 -5.03
C GLY A 93 -1.42 -6.75 -6.27
N VAL A 94 -2.37 -7.68 -6.42
CA VAL A 94 -3.29 -7.68 -7.55
C VAL A 94 -4.18 -6.44 -7.54
N LEU A 95 -4.65 -6.01 -6.37
CA LEU A 95 -5.44 -4.78 -6.26
C LEU A 95 -4.63 -3.55 -6.67
N LEU A 96 -3.35 -3.52 -6.33
CA LEU A 96 -2.47 -2.42 -6.73
C LEU A 96 -2.30 -2.38 -8.25
N ILE A 97 -2.06 -3.53 -8.87
CA ILE A 97 -1.95 -3.64 -10.33
C ILE A 97 -3.26 -3.20 -10.97
N ALA A 98 -4.39 -3.67 -10.43
CA ALA A 98 -5.70 -3.29 -10.95
C ALA A 98 -5.92 -1.78 -10.86
N GLY A 99 -5.45 -1.13 -9.80
CA GLY A 99 -5.54 0.32 -9.66
C GLY A 99 -4.80 1.05 -10.76
N TRP A 100 -3.57 0.62 -11.07
CA TRP A 100 -2.78 1.23 -12.14
C TRP A 100 -3.40 1.02 -13.52
N LEU A 101 -3.90 -0.18 -13.78
CA LEU A 101 -4.55 -0.48 -15.06
C LEU A 101 -5.85 0.29 -15.21
N TRP A 102 -6.63 0.42 -14.16
CA TRP A 102 -7.85 1.22 -14.18
C TRP A 102 -7.53 2.70 -14.47
N LEU A 103 -6.49 3.22 -13.83
CA LEU A 103 -6.05 4.60 -14.07
C LEU A 103 -5.69 4.80 -15.54
N ALA A 104 -4.93 3.87 -16.12
CA ALA A 104 -4.57 3.92 -17.54
C ALA A 104 -5.81 3.91 -18.42
N TRP A 105 -6.78 3.05 -18.12
CA TRP A 105 -8.01 2.96 -18.86
C TRP A 105 -8.83 4.25 -18.79
N GLN A 106 -8.94 4.83 -17.59
CA GLN A 106 -9.62 6.11 -17.44
C GLN A 106 -8.99 7.21 -18.29
N ALA A 107 -7.67 7.23 -18.33
CA ALA A 107 -6.93 8.24 -19.11
C ALA A 107 -7.24 8.15 -20.61
N THR A 108 -7.47 6.94 -21.13
CA THR A 108 -7.82 6.79 -22.55
C THR A 108 -9.22 7.30 -22.86
N ARG A 109 -10.09 7.37 -21.87
CA ARG A 109 -11.47 7.82 -22.04
C ARG A 109 -11.65 9.32 -21.84
N ARG A 110 -10.63 10.01 -21.32
CA ARG A 110 -10.70 11.44 -20.98
C ARG A 110 -9.94 12.34 -21.95
N SER A 111 -9.53 11.81 -23.05
CA SER A 111 -8.75 12.58 -24.04
C SER A 111 -9.55 13.71 -24.69
#